data_cb9b6e829bcb289c0564e966dab7ddac
#
_entry.id   cb9b6e829bcb289c0564e966dab7ddac
#
_cell.length_a   1.000
_cell.length_b   1.000
_cell.length_c   1.000
_cell.angle_alpha   90.00
_cell.angle_beta   90.00
_cell.angle_gamma   90.00
#
_symmetry.space_group_name_H-M   'P 1'
#
loop_
_entity.id
_entity.type
_entity.pdbx_description
1 polymer ?
#
loop_
_entity_poly.entity_id
_entity_poly.type
_entity_poly.pdbx_seq_one_letter_code
_entity_poly.pdbx_strand_id
1 'polypeptide(L)'
;MDAHVTLTLPVLSKGATSGTVRRFQQMLNVFMGHGEEGSPVQPLQEDGVFGPATEQMVKNFQRFTEGASLTVDGIAGSATWTRLLTMWLSGNEPG
;
A
#
# COMPACT_ATOMS: atom_id res chain seq x y z
N MET A 1 26.65 16.67 11.04
CA MET A 1 25.35 17.21 10.72
C MET A 1 24.30 16.14 10.61
N ASP A 2 23.31 16.27 11.41
CA ASP A 2 22.26 15.30 11.45
C ASP A 2 21.12 15.68 10.56
N ALA A 3 20.95 14.93 9.52
CA ALA A 3 19.76 15.06 8.72
C ALA A 3 18.69 14.21 9.37
N HIS A 4 18.07 14.73 10.39
CA HIS A 4 16.93 14.05 10.99
C HIS A 4 15.70 14.35 10.17
N VAL A 5 15.35 13.42 9.33
CA VAL A 5 14.06 13.49 8.65
C VAL A 5 13.11 12.60 9.42
N THR A 6 12.21 13.22 10.15
CA THR A 6 11.12 12.48 10.77
C THR A 6 9.99 12.38 9.76
N LEU A 7 9.82 11.20 9.22
CA LEU A 7 8.75 10.96 8.28
C LEU A 7 7.54 10.46 9.04
N THR A 8 6.53 11.32 9.13
CA THR A 8 5.27 10.93 9.74
C THR A 8 4.31 10.56 8.63
N LEU A 9 3.99 9.29 8.54
CA LEU A 9 3.04 8.81 7.54
C LEU A 9 1.66 8.75 8.15
N PRO A 10 0.64 9.23 7.43
CA PRO A 10 -0.72 9.19 7.97
C PRO A 10 -1.24 7.76 7.99
N VAL A 11 -2.08 7.46 8.97
CA VAL A 11 -2.83 6.22 8.98
C VAL A 11 -3.98 6.39 7.99
N LEU A 12 -4.05 5.50 7.02
CA LEU A 12 -5.11 5.55 6.01
C LEU A 12 -6.06 4.38 6.23
N SER A 13 -7.34 4.69 6.18
CA SER A 13 -8.38 3.68 6.33
C SER A 13 -9.59 4.07 5.51
N LYS A 14 -10.55 3.17 5.44
CA LYS A 14 -11.78 3.39 4.69
C LYS A 14 -12.43 4.70 5.10
N GLY A 15 -12.74 5.51 4.13
CA GLY A 15 -13.30 6.85 4.31
C GLY A 15 -12.30 7.97 4.12
N ALA A 16 -11.00 7.69 4.13
CA ALA A 16 -9.99 8.72 3.92
C ALA A 16 -10.00 9.19 2.46
N THR A 17 -9.79 10.48 2.27
CA THR A 17 -9.70 11.06 0.92
C THR A 17 -8.56 12.07 0.92
N SER A 18 -7.60 11.90 0.03
CA SER A 18 -6.48 12.82 -0.08
C SER A 18 -5.57 12.43 -1.24
N GLY A 19 -4.64 13.33 -1.55
CA GLY A 19 -3.58 13.01 -2.50
C GLY A 19 -2.66 11.91 -1.98
N THR A 20 -2.52 11.80 -0.66
CA THR A 20 -1.75 10.73 -0.05
C THR A 20 -2.41 9.37 -0.29
N VAL A 21 -3.73 9.30 -0.20
CA VAL A 21 -4.46 8.07 -0.55
C VAL A 21 -4.20 7.70 -2.00
N ARG A 22 -4.23 8.68 -2.89
CA ARG A 22 -3.97 8.43 -4.30
C ARG A 22 -2.57 7.85 -4.52
N ARG A 23 -1.57 8.43 -3.88
CA ARG A 23 -0.18 7.91 -3.94
C ARG A 23 -0.10 6.50 -3.41
N PHE A 24 -0.76 6.25 -2.29
CA PHE A 24 -0.80 4.93 -1.69
C PHE A 24 -1.41 3.91 -2.64
N GLN A 25 -2.51 4.29 -3.30
CA GLN A 25 -3.15 3.44 -4.31
C GLN A 25 -2.21 3.14 -5.48
N GLN A 26 -1.46 4.14 -5.92
CA GLN A 26 -0.49 3.96 -7.00
C GLN A 26 0.57 2.93 -6.61
N MET A 27 1.09 3.04 -5.39
CA MET A 27 2.10 2.12 -4.90
C MET A 27 1.56 0.71 -4.73
N LEU A 28 0.36 0.58 -4.19
CA LEU A 28 -0.28 -0.74 -4.07
C LEU A 28 -0.45 -1.39 -5.43
N ASN A 29 -0.87 -0.61 -6.43
CA ASN A 29 -1.09 -1.14 -7.77
C ASN A 29 0.20 -1.70 -8.38
N VAL A 30 1.34 -1.11 -8.07
CA VAL A 30 2.62 -1.61 -8.58
C VAL A 30 2.86 -3.04 -8.12
N PHE A 31 2.49 -3.37 -6.89
CA PHE A 31 2.77 -4.69 -6.34
C PHE A 31 1.59 -5.64 -6.41
N MET A 32 0.37 -5.12 -6.31
CA MET A 32 -0.82 -5.93 -6.17
C MET A 32 -1.77 -5.84 -7.35
N GLY A 33 -1.63 -4.79 -8.15
CA GLY A 33 -2.54 -4.54 -9.27
C GLY A 33 -2.20 -5.28 -10.55
N HIS A 34 -1.11 -6.04 -10.56
CA HIS A 34 -0.72 -6.84 -11.71
C HIS A 34 -1.42 -8.18 -11.64
N GLY A 35 -2.69 -8.18 -11.91
CA GLY A 35 -3.39 -9.44 -12.05
C GLY A 35 -2.84 -10.16 -13.27
N GLU A 36 -2.45 -11.40 -13.09
CA GLU A 36 -2.21 -12.26 -14.23
C GLU A 36 -3.56 -12.45 -14.94
N GLU A 37 -3.48 -12.75 -16.21
CA GLU A 37 -4.68 -13.01 -16.98
C GLU A 37 -5.52 -14.08 -16.27
N GLY A 38 -6.77 -13.76 -16.00
CA GLY A 38 -7.65 -14.65 -15.27
C GLY A 38 -7.65 -14.46 -13.77
N SER A 39 -6.79 -13.56 -13.25
CA SER A 39 -6.77 -13.26 -11.83
C SER A 39 -8.00 -12.42 -11.45
N PRO A 40 -8.62 -12.68 -10.29
CA PRO A 40 -9.69 -11.84 -9.80
C PRO A 40 -9.21 -10.49 -9.30
N VAL A 41 -7.89 -10.31 -9.17
CA VAL A 41 -7.34 -9.06 -8.67
C VAL A 41 -7.38 -8.00 -9.76
N GLN A 42 -8.10 -6.93 -9.49
CA GLN A 42 -8.20 -5.79 -10.40
C GLN A 42 -7.38 -4.64 -9.83
N PRO A 43 -6.73 -3.83 -10.69
CA PRO A 43 -6.03 -2.65 -10.17
C PRO A 43 -7.03 -1.68 -9.56
N LEU A 44 -6.55 -0.95 -8.54
CA LEU A 44 -7.35 0.06 -7.91
C LEU A 44 -7.50 1.27 -8.82
N GLN A 45 -8.61 1.97 -8.69
CA GLN A 45 -8.70 3.32 -9.23
C GLN A 45 -7.89 4.24 -8.33
N GLU A 46 -7.01 4.99 -8.94
CA GLU A 46 -6.11 5.89 -8.21
C GLU A 46 -6.77 7.25 -8.09
N ASP A 47 -7.88 7.26 -7.38
CA ASP A 47 -8.78 8.41 -7.28
C ASP A 47 -8.67 9.17 -5.96
N GLY A 48 -7.81 8.72 -5.07
CA GLY A 48 -7.64 9.37 -3.78
C GLY A 48 -8.74 9.06 -2.77
N VAL A 49 -9.61 8.12 -3.07
CA VAL A 49 -10.70 7.71 -2.19
C VAL A 49 -10.42 6.31 -1.66
N PHE A 50 -10.25 6.21 -0.35
CA PHE A 50 -10.04 4.91 0.30
C PHE A 50 -11.41 4.28 0.52
N GLY A 51 -11.85 3.54 -0.46
CA GLY A 51 -13.13 2.86 -0.41
C GLY A 51 -12.98 1.37 -0.14
N PRO A 52 -14.08 0.60 -0.30
CA PRO A 52 -14.04 -0.84 -0.04
C PRO A 52 -13.00 -1.60 -0.88
N ALA A 53 -12.80 -1.19 -2.13
CA ALA A 53 -11.82 -1.84 -2.99
C ALA A 53 -10.40 -1.62 -2.49
N THR A 54 -10.08 -0.40 -2.05
CA THR A 54 -8.78 -0.08 -1.48
C THR A 54 -8.57 -0.85 -0.18
N GLU A 55 -9.59 -0.91 0.67
CA GLU A 55 -9.51 -1.67 1.91
C GLU A 55 -9.21 -3.14 1.63
N GLN A 56 -9.90 -3.74 0.67
CA GLN A 56 -9.67 -5.14 0.33
C GLN A 56 -8.26 -5.36 -0.20
N MET A 57 -7.78 -4.43 -1.02
CA MET A 57 -6.42 -4.52 -1.56
C MET A 57 -5.37 -4.43 -0.44
N VAL A 58 -5.61 -3.56 0.56
CA VAL A 58 -4.72 -3.47 1.71
C VAL A 58 -4.70 -4.79 2.47
N LYS A 59 -5.86 -5.39 2.69
CA LYS A 59 -5.93 -6.70 3.34
C LYS A 59 -5.16 -7.76 2.55
N ASN A 60 -5.30 -7.76 1.24
CA ASN A 60 -4.58 -8.70 0.39
C ASN A 60 -3.07 -8.49 0.51
N PHE A 61 -2.64 -7.24 0.50
CA PHE A 61 -1.24 -6.89 0.67
C PHE A 61 -0.70 -7.37 2.02
N GLN A 62 -1.47 -7.15 3.07
CA GLN A 62 -1.08 -7.57 4.42
C GLN A 62 -0.94 -9.09 4.54
N ARG A 63 -1.81 -9.84 3.86
CA ARG A 63 -1.69 -11.30 3.80
C ARG A 63 -0.51 -11.75 2.95
N PHE A 64 -0.34 -11.08 1.82
CA PHE A 64 0.70 -11.43 0.86
C PHE A 64 2.10 -11.27 1.44
N THR A 65 2.28 -10.30 2.33
CA THR A 65 3.59 -10.02 2.93
C THR A 65 3.79 -10.85 4.20
N GLU A 66 3.61 -12.16 4.08
CA GLU A 66 3.93 -13.08 5.17
C GLU A 66 5.37 -12.89 5.61
N GLY A 67 5.63 -13.05 6.87
CA GLY A 67 6.96 -12.84 7.41
C GLY A 67 7.21 -11.42 7.86
N ALA A 68 6.41 -10.48 7.41
CA ALA A 68 6.47 -9.10 7.90
C ALA A 68 5.59 -8.90 9.14
N SER A 69 4.89 -9.93 9.55
CA SER A 69 4.03 -9.94 10.74
C SER A 69 2.98 -8.83 10.73
N LEU A 70 2.44 -8.57 9.56
CA LEU A 70 1.41 -7.54 9.43
C LEU A 70 0.06 -8.06 9.93
N THR A 71 -0.64 -7.19 10.64
CA THR A 71 -2.03 -7.47 11.01
C THR A 71 -2.91 -7.22 9.80
N VAL A 72 -3.80 -8.17 9.50
CA VAL A 72 -4.72 -8.04 8.38
C VAL A 72 -5.97 -7.31 8.87
N ASP A 73 -5.95 -6.00 8.79
CA ASP A 73 -7.05 -5.16 9.29
C ASP A 73 -7.58 -4.17 8.25
N GLY A 74 -6.94 -4.10 7.08
CA GLY A 74 -7.35 -3.16 6.04
C GLY A 74 -6.95 -1.71 6.32
N ILE A 75 -6.14 -1.49 7.34
CA ILE A 75 -5.70 -0.15 7.75
C ILE A 75 -4.23 0.00 7.39
N ALA A 76 -3.91 1.08 6.69
CA ALA A 76 -2.53 1.38 6.32
C ALA A 76 -1.88 2.17 7.45
N GLY A 77 -1.45 1.45 8.48
CA GLY A 77 -0.69 2.02 9.58
C GLY A 77 0.81 1.99 9.29
N SER A 78 1.63 2.30 10.29
CA SER A 78 3.07 2.43 10.10
C SER A 78 3.71 1.13 9.60
N ALA A 79 3.27 -0.02 10.08
CA ALA A 79 3.84 -1.30 9.66
C ALA A 79 3.54 -1.57 8.18
N THR A 80 2.32 -1.32 7.76
CA THR A 80 1.92 -1.50 6.36
C THR A 80 2.68 -0.54 5.45
N TRP A 81 2.77 0.74 5.85
CA TRP A 81 3.53 1.73 5.11
C TRP A 81 5.00 1.35 5.00
N THR A 82 5.60 0.92 6.10
CA THR A 82 7.02 0.55 6.13
C THR A 82 7.27 -0.60 5.16
N ARG A 83 6.41 -1.60 5.17
CA ARG A 83 6.56 -2.74 4.27
C ARG A 83 6.41 -2.31 2.81
N LEU A 84 5.40 -1.49 2.52
CA LEU A 84 5.15 -1.03 1.17
C LEU A 84 6.32 -0.20 0.65
N LEU A 85 6.83 0.73 1.46
CA LEU A 85 7.96 1.56 1.08
C LEU A 85 9.23 0.73 0.90
N THR A 86 9.45 -0.25 1.77
CA THR A 86 10.60 -1.14 1.64
C THR A 86 10.55 -1.90 0.32
N MET A 87 9.38 -2.42 -0.03
CA MET A 87 9.20 -3.11 -1.30
C MET A 87 9.35 -2.17 -2.48
N TRP A 88 8.84 -0.95 -2.36
CA TRP A 88 8.93 0.06 -3.40
C TRP A 88 10.40 0.37 -3.71
N LEU A 89 11.18 0.62 -2.66
CA LEU A 89 12.59 0.96 -2.84
C LEU A 89 13.40 -0.22 -3.39
N SER A 90 13.12 -1.42 -2.92
CA SER A 90 13.81 -2.63 -3.38
C SER A 90 13.36 -3.04 -4.77
N GLY A 91 12.06 -2.97 -5.03
CA GLY A 91 11.49 -3.42 -6.28
C GLY A 91 11.79 -2.52 -7.46
N ASN A 92 12.23 -1.29 -7.19
CA ASN A 92 12.62 -0.36 -8.23
C ASN A 92 14.07 -0.53 -8.68
N GLU A 93 14.78 -1.40 -8.03
CA GLU A 93 16.14 -1.67 -8.45
C GLU A 93 16.11 -2.33 -9.82
N PRO A 94 16.80 -1.78 -10.80
CA PRO A 94 16.95 -2.49 -12.07
C PRO A 94 17.74 -3.75 -11.78
N GLY A 95 17.09 -4.82 -11.92
CA GLY A 95 17.55 -6.14 -11.54
C GLY A 95 18.83 -6.62 -12.13
#